data_761bcd8524f055378ef49e7012a4f94b
#
_entry.id   761bcd8524f055378ef49e7012a4f94b
#
_cell.length_a   1.000
_cell.length_b   1.000
_cell.length_c   1.000
_cell.angle_alpha   90.00
_cell.angle_beta   90.00
_cell.angle_gamma   90.00
#
_symmetry.space_group_name_H-M   'P 1'
#
loop_
_entity.id
_entity.type
_entity.pdbx_description
1 polymer ?
#
loop_
_entity_poly.entity_id
_entity_poly.type
_entity_poly.pdbx_seq_one_letter_code
_entity_poly.pdbx_strand_id
1 'polypeptide(L)'
;GFFGGFIDYLNLINIRDGGVNGVKLTWSEGETQYEVEKGVEVYERLKSNPGIAAWNPLSVGIAYAMIDRITDDKVPLITINHGRTDTTDGRVFPYVFPLLLNPYSETSGIVNYIASKEGSLDKLKGKKIVVLYHGSPYGKETIPIYELLAQKYGFELSQIEVPHPGNEQQAQWLAIRREHPDYVVLRGWGVMNPVALKTAQKTGFPADHIVGNVWSNSEEDVIPAGDAAKGYTAITTQASGEQYPVVQEIVKTVYGDGKGNLEDKSRIGSVYHNLGIVNGILNVEAVRIAQAKFGNRTLTGDEVRWGFEHLKLDPARVEALGAKDLFHSINVSWDNHEGDGYVTFQQWDGKKWNVVSDWIAPDWKLLRPIIEKSSEAYAKEKGIKIRTAEDADAVVSN
;
A
#
# COMPACT_ATOMS: atom_id res chain seq x y z
N GLY A 1 -10.79 6.90 5.80
CA GLY A 1 -9.58 7.70 5.97
C GLY A 1 -8.77 7.87 4.72
N PHE A 2 -8.48 6.80 3.98
CA PHE A 2 -7.58 6.84 2.81
C PHE A 2 -8.06 7.81 1.72
N PHE A 3 -9.24 7.61 1.17
CA PHE A 3 -9.74 8.52 0.12
C PHE A 3 -9.98 9.94 0.65
N GLY A 4 -10.34 10.08 1.93
CA GLY A 4 -10.41 11.39 2.58
C GLY A 4 -9.10 12.16 2.51
N GLY A 5 -8.00 11.52 2.90
CA GLY A 5 -6.66 12.12 2.81
C GLY A 5 -6.21 12.39 1.37
N PHE A 6 -6.52 11.49 0.46
CA PHE A 6 -6.20 11.68 -0.96
C PHE A 6 -6.92 12.92 -1.53
N ILE A 7 -8.23 13.02 -1.33
CA ILE A 7 -9.03 14.15 -1.82
C ILE A 7 -8.65 15.45 -1.09
N ASP A 8 -8.36 15.39 0.19
CA ASP A 8 -7.88 16.56 0.95
C ASP A 8 -6.59 17.14 0.35
N TYR A 9 -5.66 16.28 -0.06
CA TYR A 9 -4.44 16.74 -0.74
C TYR A 9 -4.72 17.34 -2.12
N LEU A 10 -5.60 16.72 -2.93
CA LEU A 10 -6.01 17.29 -4.22
C LEU A 10 -6.67 18.66 -4.06
N ASN A 11 -7.53 18.79 -3.04
CA ASN A 11 -8.14 20.07 -2.67
C ASN A 11 -7.10 21.11 -2.26
N LEU A 12 -6.10 20.71 -1.47
CA LEU A 12 -5.02 21.61 -1.08
C LEU A 12 -4.32 22.20 -2.32
N ILE A 13 -3.93 21.35 -3.27
CA ILE A 13 -3.27 21.78 -4.50
C ILE A 13 -4.16 22.72 -5.32
N ASN A 14 -5.45 22.41 -5.45
CA ASN A 14 -6.38 23.26 -6.17
C ASN A 14 -6.60 24.64 -5.49
N ILE A 15 -6.72 24.66 -4.16
CA ILE A 15 -6.99 25.90 -3.41
C ILE A 15 -5.73 26.75 -3.32
N ARG A 16 -4.62 26.15 -2.89
CA ARG A 16 -3.36 26.86 -2.67
C ARG A 16 -2.68 27.30 -3.96
N ASP A 17 -2.60 26.38 -4.95
CA ASP A 17 -1.76 26.56 -6.15
C ASP A 17 -2.58 26.82 -7.43
N GLY A 18 -3.90 26.73 -7.36
CA GLY A 18 -4.75 26.83 -8.55
C GLY A 18 -4.69 25.57 -9.45
N GLY A 19 -4.26 24.44 -8.90
CA GLY A 19 -4.00 23.19 -9.61
C GLY A 19 -2.51 22.94 -9.80
N VAL A 20 -2.15 21.99 -10.65
CA VAL A 20 -0.76 21.67 -10.98
C VAL A 20 -0.34 22.51 -12.18
N ASN A 21 0.53 23.50 -11.94
CA ASN A 21 0.94 24.49 -12.97
C ASN A 21 -0.26 25.09 -13.73
N GLY A 22 -1.30 25.51 -12.98
CA GLY A 22 -2.52 26.11 -13.51
C GLY A 22 -3.56 25.12 -14.06
N VAL A 23 -3.29 23.83 -14.06
CA VAL A 23 -4.24 22.79 -14.48
C VAL A 23 -4.95 22.22 -13.24
N LYS A 24 -6.27 22.45 -13.16
CA LYS A 24 -7.10 21.99 -12.05
C LYS A 24 -7.13 20.47 -11.97
N LEU A 25 -7.06 19.94 -10.74
CA LEU A 25 -7.29 18.53 -10.47
C LEU A 25 -8.78 18.27 -10.31
N THR A 26 -9.25 17.22 -10.95
CA THR A 26 -10.62 16.70 -10.79
C THR A 26 -10.57 15.22 -10.49
N TRP A 27 -11.61 14.69 -9.88
CA TRP A 27 -11.74 13.26 -9.56
C TRP A 27 -13.18 12.82 -9.67
N SER A 28 -13.35 11.51 -9.81
CA SER A 28 -14.65 10.85 -9.74
C SER A 28 -14.52 9.66 -8.81
N GLU A 29 -15.56 9.38 -8.06
CA GLU A 29 -15.61 8.28 -7.11
C GLU A 29 -16.73 7.30 -7.48
N GLY A 30 -16.56 6.04 -7.13
CA GLY A 30 -17.57 5.01 -7.27
C GLY A 30 -17.38 3.93 -6.23
N GLU A 31 -18.45 3.61 -5.51
CA GLU A 31 -18.46 2.53 -4.53
C GLU A 31 -18.48 1.17 -5.23
N THR A 32 -17.55 0.31 -4.89
CA THR A 32 -17.42 -1.03 -5.48
C THR A 32 -17.85 -2.15 -4.53
N GLN A 33 -18.04 -1.84 -3.25
CA GLN A 33 -18.29 -2.81 -2.18
C GLN A 33 -17.24 -3.93 -2.12
N TYR A 34 -16.04 -3.65 -2.60
CA TYR A 34 -14.93 -4.61 -2.72
C TYR A 34 -15.26 -5.81 -3.65
N GLU A 35 -16.24 -5.66 -4.54
CA GLU A 35 -16.65 -6.68 -5.51
C GLU A 35 -16.03 -6.41 -6.88
N VAL A 36 -15.46 -7.46 -7.49
CA VAL A 36 -14.75 -7.36 -8.76
C VAL A 36 -15.65 -6.86 -9.89
N GLU A 37 -16.86 -7.44 -10.03
CA GLU A 37 -17.80 -7.06 -11.10
C GLU A 37 -18.22 -5.60 -10.99
N LYS A 38 -18.50 -5.11 -9.77
CA LYS A 38 -18.80 -3.70 -9.53
C LYS A 38 -17.60 -2.78 -9.81
N GLY A 39 -16.40 -3.23 -9.47
CA GLY A 39 -15.17 -2.49 -9.79
C GLY A 39 -14.99 -2.30 -11.29
N VAL A 40 -15.20 -3.34 -12.07
CA VAL A 40 -15.18 -3.28 -13.54
C VAL A 40 -16.25 -2.32 -14.08
N GLU A 41 -17.49 -2.42 -13.58
CA GLU A 41 -18.59 -1.54 -13.98
C GLU A 41 -18.29 -0.06 -13.66
N VAL A 42 -17.81 0.22 -12.45
CA VAL A 42 -17.43 1.59 -12.04
C VAL A 42 -16.34 2.14 -12.95
N TYR A 43 -15.30 1.36 -13.23
CA TYR A 43 -14.23 1.77 -14.15
C TYR A 43 -14.78 2.09 -15.54
N GLU A 44 -15.56 1.19 -16.14
CA GLU A 44 -16.12 1.40 -17.50
C GLU A 44 -16.99 2.66 -17.58
N ARG A 45 -17.74 2.94 -16.53
CA ARG A 45 -18.56 4.15 -16.43
C ARG A 45 -17.73 5.42 -16.30
N LEU A 46 -16.65 5.38 -15.50
CA LEU A 46 -15.84 6.56 -15.20
C LEU A 46 -14.75 6.83 -16.23
N LYS A 47 -14.23 5.80 -16.92
CA LYS A 47 -13.16 5.98 -17.91
C LYS A 47 -13.55 6.83 -19.11
N SER A 48 -14.84 7.00 -19.38
CA SER A 48 -15.34 7.87 -20.46
C SER A 48 -15.21 9.37 -20.15
N ASN A 49 -14.84 9.72 -18.90
CA ASN A 49 -14.49 11.10 -18.57
C ASN A 49 -13.16 11.45 -19.23
N PRO A 50 -13.13 12.51 -20.08
CA PRO A 50 -11.89 12.93 -20.72
C PRO A 50 -10.79 13.23 -19.69
N GLY A 51 -9.59 12.76 -19.95
CA GLY A 51 -8.42 13.12 -19.13
C GLY A 51 -8.22 12.33 -17.85
N ILE A 52 -8.67 11.06 -17.77
CA ILE A 52 -8.28 10.17 -16.66
C ILE A 52 -6.76 10.02 -16.62
N ALA A 53 -6.15 10.55 -15.57
CA ALA A 53 -4.71 10.51 -15.36
C ALA A 53 -4.25 9.22 -14.66
N ALA A 54 -5.05 8.72 -13.73
CA ALA A 54 -4.76 7.50 -12.98
C ALA A 54 -6.03 6.95 -12.31
N TRP A 55 -6.02 5.67 -11.97
CA TRP A 55 -7.09 5.01 -11.26
C TRP A 55 -6.59 4.28 -10.01
N ASN A 56 -7.29 4.46 -8.90
CA ASN A 56 -6.93 3.94 -7.57
C ASN A 56 -8.08 3.08 -7.01
N PRO A 57 -8.22 1.81 -7.39
CA PRO A 57 -9.37 0.98 -6.99
C PRO A 57 -9.35 0.51 -5.54
N LEU A 58 -8.20 0.54 -4.88
CA LEU A 58 -7.97 0.07 -3.51
C LEU A 58 -8.53 -1.37 -3.27
N SER A 59 -8.31 -2.25 -4.23
CA SER A 59 -8.72 -3.65 -4.16
C SER A 59 -7.80 -4.51 -5.01
N VAL A 60 -7.21 -5.55 -4.41
CA VAL A 60 -6.33 -6.50 -5.12
C VAL A 60 -7.11 -7.29 -6.16
N GLY A 61 -8.31 -7.77 -5.82
CA GLY A 61 -9.15 -8.54 -6.74
C GLY A 61 -9.57 -7.73 -7.97
N ILE A 62 -9.98 -6.47 -7.78
CA ILE A 62 -10.32 -5.56 -8.88
C ILE A 62 -9.07 -5.27 -9.72
N ALA A 63 -7.94 -4.99 -9.10
CA ALA A 63 -6.69 -4.73 -9.81
C ALA A 63 -6.29 -5.91 -10.71
N TYR A 64 -6.38 -7.14 -10.22
CA TYR A 64 -6.09 -8.34 -11.02
C TYR A 64 -6.99 -8.45 -12.26
N ALA A 65 -8.29 -8.23 -12.08
CA ALA A 65 -9.27 -8.33 -13.17
C ALA A 65 -9.10 -7.24 -14.25
N MET A 66 -8.40 -6.15 -13.92
CA MET A 66 -8.34 -4.97 -14.76
C MET A 66 -7.02 -4.80 -15.52
N ILE A 67 -6.03 -5.67 -15.31
CA ILE A 67 -4.69 -5.50 -15.89
C ILE A 67 -4.73 -5.35 -17.40
N ASP A 68 -5.40 -6.26 -18.11
CA ASP A 68 -5.49 -6.23 -19.57
C ASP A 68 -6.21 -4.95 -20.03
N ARG A 69 -7.30 -4.62 -19.38
CA ARG A 69 -8.18 -3.49 -19.73
C ARG A 69 -7.51 -2.13 -19.56
N ILE A 70 -6.86 -1.90 -18.43
CA ILE A 70 -6.15 -0.62 -18.19
C ILE A 70 -4.91 -0.48 -19.08
N THR A 71 -4.34 -1.60 -19.49
CA THR A 71 -3.23 -1.62 -20.44
C THR A 71 -3.68 -1.20 -21.82
N ASP A 72 -4.80 -1.75 -22.30
CA ASP A 72 -5.41 -1.38 -23.59
C ASP A 72 -5.86 0.09 -23.58
N ASP A 73 -6.47 0.54 -22.50
CA ASP A 73 -6.94 1.92 -22.32
C ASP A 73 -5.79 2.91 -22.02
N LYS A 74 -4.59 2.43 -21.73
CA LYS A 74 -3.42 3.23 -21.31
C LYS A 74 -3.68 4.12 -20.10
N VAL A 75 -4.32 3.56 -19.09
CA VAL A 75 -4.63 4.23 -17.83
C VAL A 75 -3.77 3.66 -16.71
N PRO A 76 -2.92 4.45 -16.05
CA PRO A 76 -2.17 3.99 -14.88
C PRO A 76 -3.11 3.54 -13.76
N LEU A 77 -2.91 2.31 -13.29
CA LEU A 77 -3.61 1.73 -12.15
C LEU A 77 -2.65 1.75 -10.95
N ILE A 78 -3.04 2.45 -9.90
CA ILE A 78 -2.23 2.62 -8.70
C ILE A 78 -2.74 1.68 -7.62
N THR A 79 -1.87 0.82 -7.14
CA THR A 79 -2.14 -0.13 -6.06
C THR A 79 -1.19 0.15 -4.88
N ILE A 80 -1.35 1.32 -4.27
CA ILE A 80 -0.47 1.72 -3.16
C ILE A 80 -0.52 0.69 -2.01
N ASN A 81 0.63 0.20 -1.59
CA ASN A 81 0.80 -0.77 -0.51
C ASN A 81 0.04 -2.11 -0.70
N HIS A 82 -0.32 -2.45 -1.92
CA HIS A 82 -0.99 -3.73 -2.22
C HIS A 82 -0.83 -4.11 -3.69
N GLY A 83 -1.51 -5.16 -4.08
CA GLY A 83 -1.60 -5.60 -5.46
C GLY A 83 -0.84 -6.89 -5.72
N ARG A 84 -0.76 -7.25 -6.98
CA ARG A 84 -0.01 -8.39 -7.46
C ARG A 84 1.47 -8.02 -7.52
N THR A 85 2.31 -8.79 -6.82
CA THR A 85 3.73 -8.43 -6.63
C THR A 85 4.51 -8.32 -7.92
N ASP A 86 4.28 -9.21 -8.90
CA ASP A 86 5.01 -9.20 -10.17
C ASP A 86 4.68 -7.99 -11.05
N THR A 87 3.61 -7.23 -10.75
CA THR A 87 3.33 -5.94 -11.40
C THR A 87 4.34 -4.85 -11.04
N THR A 88 5.20 -5.11 -10.06
CA THR A 88 6.39 -4.29 -9.80
C THR A 88 7.31 -4.22 -11.01
N ASP A 89 7.35 -5.27 -11.82
CA ASP A 89 8.15 -5.34 -13.05
C ASP A 89 7.47 -4.59 -14.20
N GLY A 90 7.78 -3.31 -14.31
CA GLY A 90 7.25 -2.45 -15.37
C GLY A 90 7.67 -2.85 -16.79
N ARG A 91 8.65 -3.74 -16.94
CA ARG A 91 9.01 -4.30 -18.26
C ARG A 91 7.84 -5.08 -18.88
N VAL A 92 7.00 -5.67 -18.02
CA VAL A 92 5.84 -6.49 -18.42
C VAL A 92 4.52 -5.80 -18.13
N PHE A 93 4.42 -5.05 -17.02
CA PHE A 93 3.21 -4.38 -16.56
C PHE A 93 3.34 -2.85 -16.62
N PRO A 94 3.26 -2.24 -17.81
CA PRO A 94 3.58 -0.81 -17.98
C PRO A 94 2.61 0.13 -17.26
N TYR A 95 1.38 -0.31 -16.96
CA TYR A 95 0.34 0.54 -16.41
C TYR A 95 -0.10 0.18 -14.98
N VAL A 96 0.60 -0.72 -14.30
CA VAL A 96 0.29 -1.07 -12.90
C VAL A 96 1.43 -0.63 -11.99
N PHE A 97 1.09 0.10 -10.92
CA PHE A 97 2.07 0.71 -10.01
C PHE A 97 1.76 0.33 -8.56
N PRO A 98 2.36 -0.73 -8.01
CA PRO A 98 2.28 -1.03 -6.58
C PRO A 98 3.21 -0.10 -5.79
N LEU A 99 2.86 1.19 -5.78
CA LEU A 99 3.67 2.24 -5.18
C LEU A 99 3.91 2.02 -3.68
N LEU A 100 5.06 2.45 -3.21
CA LEU A 100 5.62 2.37 -1.86
C LEU A 100 6.00 0.95 -1.45
N LEU A 101 5.11 -0.02 -1.60
CA LEU A 101 5.33 -1.36 -1.04
C LEU A 101 4.51 -2.42 -1.77
N ASN A 102 5.20 -3.39 -2.35
CA ASN A 102 4.56 -4.61 -2.84
C ASN A 102 4.46 -5.67 -1.71
N PRO A 103 3.58 -6.69 -1.85
CA PRO A 103 3.40 -7.70 -0.81
C PRO A 103 4.65 -8.50 -0.44
N TYR A 104 5.57 -8.71 -1.37
CA TYR A 104 6.80 -9.48 -1.08
C TYR A 104 7.83 -8.64 -0.32
N SER A 105 7.97 -7.37 -0.68
CA SER A 105 8.78 -6.41 0.10
C SER A 105 8.24 -6.24 1.51
N GLU A 106 6.92 -6.15 1.67
CA GLU A 106 6.25 -6.12 2.96
C GLU A 106 6.58 -7.36 3.80
N THR A 107 6.45 -8.55 3.22
CA THR A 107 6.74 -9.82 3.89
C THR A 107 8.21 -9.90 4.31
N SER A 108 9.13 -9.51 3.45
CA SER A 108 10.56 -9.40 3.77
C SER A 108 10.80 -8.46 4.97
N GLY A 109 10.15 -7.30 4.98
CA GLY A 109 10.22 -6.35 6.09
C GLY A 109 9.71 -6.93 7.41
N ILE A 110 8.58 -7.62 7.40
CA ILE A 110 7.99 -8.26 8.59
C ILE A 110 8.91 -9.35 9.14
N VAL A 111 9.43 -10.23 8.29
CA VAL A 111 10.33 -11.30 8.71
C VAL A 111 11.64 -10.72 9.27
N ASN A 112 12.18 -9.67 8.65
CA ASN A 112 13.36 -8.97 9.16
C ASN A 112 13.10 -8.30 10.52
N TYR A 113 11.93 -7.73 10.72
CA TYR A 113 11.55 -7.17 12.01
C TYR A 113 11.45 -8.23 13.10
N ILE A 114 10.78 -9.36 12.84
CA ILE A 114 10.70 -10.48 13.79
C ILE A 114 12.12 -10.97 14.10
N ALA A 115 12.97 -11.13 13.09
CA ALA A 115 14.38 -11.54 13.29
C ALA A 115 15.13 -10.55 14.18
N SER A 116 14.88 -9.26 14.06
CA SER A 116 15.52 -8.24 14.92
C SER A 116 15.13 -8.39 16.40
N LYS A 117 13.92 -8.87 16.68
CA LYS A 117 13.47 -9.17 18.05
C LYS A 117 14.18 -10.40 18.62
N GLU A 118 14.53 -11.35 17.78
CA GLU A 118 15.25 -12.57 18.17
C GLU A 118 16.79 -12.39 18.14
N GLY A 119 17.27 -11.29 17.55
CA GLY A 119 18.66 -10.93 17.43
C GLY A 119 19.22 -10.95 16.01
N SER A 120 18.83 -11.91 15.18
CA SER A 120 19.24 -12.01 13.77
C SER A 120 18.34 -12.98 12.99
N LEU A 121 18.47 -12.99 11.65
CA LEU A 121 17.77 -13.94 10.78
C LEU A 121 18.09 -15.41 11.12
N ASP A 122 19.31 -15.71 11.51
CA ASP A 122 19.72 -17.08 11.90
C ASP A 122 19.00 -17.58 13.18
N LYS A 123 18.54 -16.66 14.02
CA LYS A 123 17.77 -16.96 15.22
C LYS A 123 16.31 -17.34 14.96
N LEU A 124 15.85 -17.20 13.75
CA LEU A 124 14.52 -17.65 13.34
C LEU A 124 14.41 -19.16 13.22
N LYS A 125 15.53 -19.88 13.10
CA LYS A 125 15.54 -21.33 12.98
C LYS A 125 14.83 -21.98 14.18
N GLY A 126 13.79 -22.77 13.87
CA GLY A 126 12.97 -23.44 14.88
C GLY A 126 11.92 -22.57 15.57
N LYS A 127 11.85 -21.27 15.28
CA LYS A 127 10.76 -20.41 15.72
C LYS A 127 9.49 -20.75 14.95
N LYS A 128 8.33 -20.58 15.58
CA LYS A 128 7.02 -20.85 14.99
C LYS A 128 6.32 -19.54 14.65
N ILE A 129 5.97 -19.37 13.39
CA ILE A 129 5.23 -18.20 12.89
C ILE A 129 3.94 -18.69 12.25
N VAL A 130 2.82 -18.14 12.70
CA VAL A 130 1.51 -18.33 12.08
C VAL A 130 1.17 -17.07 11.29
N VAL A 131 0.80 -17.22 10.03
CA VAL A 131 0.21 -16.15 9.24
C VAL A 131 -1.29 -16.36 9.21
N LEU A 132 -2.02 -15.46 9.84
CA LEU A 132 -3.48 -15.41 9.82
C LEU A 132 -3.91 -14.47 8.70
N TYR A 133 -4.42 -15.01 7.59
CA TYR A 133 -4.68 -14.23 6.40
C TYR A 133 -6.14 -14.19 5.99
N HIS A 134 -6.56 -13.06 5.44
CA HIS A 134 -7.90 -12.85 4.91
C HIS A 134 -8.14 -13.70 3.65
N GLY A 135 -9.28 -14.37 3.58
CA GLY A 135 -9.68 -15.25 2.47
C GLY A 135 -10.04 -14.47 1.19
N SER A 136 -9.08 -13.72 0.66
CA SER A 136 -9.22 -12.90 -0.56
C SER A 136 -7.90 -12.93 -1.35
N PRO A 137 -7.87 -12.45 -2.59
CA PRO A 137 -6.61 -12.29 -3.35
C PRO A 137 -5.55 -11.52 -2.57
N TYR A 138 -5.93 -10.47 -1.83
CA TYR A 138 -5.03 -9.75 -0.95
C TYR A 138 -4.37 -10.66 0.10
N GLY A 139 -5.16 -11.43 0.84
CA GLY A 139 -4.64 -12.30 1.89
C GLY A 139 -3.73 -13.41 1.35
N LYS A 140 -4.04 -13.92 0.17
CA LYS A 140 -3.35 -15.06 -0.46
C LYS A 140 -2.06 -14.69 -1.19
N GLU A 141 -1.86 -13.43 -1.53
CA GLU A 141 -0.70 -12.98 -2.31
C GLU A 141 0.64 -13.32 -1.64
N THR A 142 0.69 -13.32 -0.31
CA THR A 142 1.92 -13.55 0.44
C THR A 142 2.21 -15.02 0.77
N ILE A 143 1.32 -15.95 0.44
CA ILE A 143 1.51 -17.38 0.76
C ILE A 143 2.85 -17.90 0.23
N PRO A 144 3.20 -17.75 -1.07
CA PRO A 144 4.43 -18.36 -1.59
C PRO A 144 5.70 -17.72 -1.04
N ILE A 145 5.69 -16.43 -0.72
CA ILE A 145 6.89 -15.78 -0.19
C ILE A 145 7.14 -16.16 1.28
N TYR A 146 6.10 -16.34 2.10
CA TYR A 146 6.28 -16.89 3.45
C TYR A 146 6.85 -18.30 3.41
N GLU A 147 6.38 -19.16 2.51
CA GLU A 147 6.91 -20.52 2.32
C GLU A 147 8.40 -20.50 1.97
N LEU A 148 8.79 -19.62 1.05
CA LEU A 148 10.18 -19.45 0.64
C LEU A 148 11.07 -18.97 1.78
N LEU A 149 10.62 -17.96 2.53
CA LEU A 149 11.38 -17.41 3.66
C LEU A 149 11.47 -18.40 4.81
N ALA A 150 10.41 -19.19 5.08
CA ALA A 150 10.42 -20.26 6.07
C ALA A 150 11.45 -21.32 5.71
N GLN A 151 11.50 -21.74 4.47
CA GLN A 151 12.51 -22.69 3.98
C GLN A 151 13.92 -22.11 4.10
N LYS A 152 14.10 -20.85 3.71
CA LYS A 152 15.42 -20.19 3.73
C LYS A 152 15.97 -19.99 5.13
N TYR A 153 15.15 -19.55 6.09
CA TYR A 153 15.58 -19.20 7.44
C TYR A 153 15.26 -20.26 8.50
N GLY A 154 14.57 -21.33 8.12
CA GLY A 154 14.32 -22.49 8.97
C GLY A 154 13.29 -22.27 10.07
N PHE A 155 12.40 -21.29 9.97
CA PHE A 155 11.27 -21.19 10.90
C PHE A 155 10.13 -22.12 10.48
N GLU A 156 9.37 -22.60 11.46
CA GLU A 156 8.14 -23.36 11.24
C GLU A 156 7.00 -22.41 10.87
N LEU A 157 6.29 -22.71 9.79
CA LEU A 157 5.23 -21.85 9.24
C LEU A 157 3.90 -22.58 9.22
N SER A 158 2.86 -21.92 9.75
CA SER A 158 1.47 -22.26 9.50
C SER A 158 0.77 -21.06 8.87
N GLN A 159 -0.09 -21.30 7.89
CA GLN A 159 -0.87 -20.27 7.22
C GLN A 159 -2.35 -20.61 7.34
N ILE A 160 -3.12 -19.79 8.04
CA ILE A 160 -4.50 -20.06 8.41
C ILE A 160 -5.41 -19.01 7.78
N GLU A 161 -6.39 -19.47 7.00
CA GLU A 161 -7.36 -18.60 6.35
C GLU A 161 -8.47 -18.19 7.31
N VAL A 162 -8.83 -16.91 7.26
CA VAL A 162 -10.06 -16.37 7.83
C VAL A 162 -10.98 -16.00 6.66
N PRO A 163 -12.14 -16.68 6.50
CA PRO A 163 -13.08 -16.35 5.44
C PRO A 163 -13.58 -14.89 5.52
N HIS A 164 -13.76 -14.27 4.35
CA HIS A 164 -14.38 -12.94 4.28
C HIS A 164 -15.80 -12.95 4.88
N PRO A 165 -16.22 -11.92 5.65
CA PRO A 165 -15.51 -10.67 5.98
C PRO A 165 -14.59 -10.72 7.20
N GLY A 166 -14.49 -11.85 7.90
CA GLY A 166 -13.57 -12.03 9.01
C GLY A 166 -14.12 -11.82 10.40
N ASN A 167 -15.44 -11.80 10.57
CA ASN A 167 -16.11 -11.61 11.89
C ASN A 167 -16.07 -12.86 12.76
N GLU A 168 -15.83 -14.03 12.20
CA GLU A 168 -15.81 -15.31 12.94
C GLU A 168 -14.42 -15.93 12.87
N GLN A 169 -13.70 -15.94 14.00
CA GLN A 169 -12.30 -16.38 14.06
C GLN A 169 -12.02 -17.34 15.23
N GLN A 170 -13.05 -17.80 15.93
CA GLN A 170 -12.87 -18.64 17.12
C GLN A 170 -12.07 -19.92 16.80
N ALA A 171 -12.39 -20.59 15.71
CA ALA A 171 -11.72 -21.83 15.31
C ALA A 171 -10.23 -21.61 14.98
N GLN A 172 -9.92 -20.52 14.28
CA GLN A 172 -8.55 -20.17 13.91
C GLN A 172 -7.70 -19.87 15.14
N TRP A 173 -8.20 -19.07 16.09
CA TRP A 173 -7.43 -18.75 17.30
C TRP A 173 -7.31 -19.91 18.26
N LEU A 174 -8.27 -20.85 18.31
CA LEU A 174 -8.11 -22.12 19.03
C LEU A 174 -7.03 -23.00 18.38
N ALA A 175 -6.91 -23.01 17.06
CA ALA A 175 -5.83 -23.71 16.37
C ALA A 175 -4.48 -23.05 16.67
N ILE A 176 -4.39 -21.72 16.62
CA ILE A 176 -3.19 -20.95 16.98
C ILE A 176 -2.76 -21.27 18.42
N ARG A 177 -3.72 -21.28 19.35
CA ARG A 177 -3.42 -21.64 20.74
C ARG A 177 -2.81 -23.04 20.89
N ARG A 178 -3.27 -24.01 20.11
CA ARG A 178 -2.73 -25.38 20.13
C ARG A 178 -1.33 -25.48 19.53
N GLU A 179 -1.02 -24.64 18.55
CA GLU A 179 0.29 -24.62 17.89
C GLU A 179 1.36 -23.94 18.73
N HIS A 180 0.98 -23.09 19.70
CA HIS A 180 1.91 -22.30 20.51
C HIS A 180 2.95 -21.54 19.69
N PRO A 181 2.58 -20.71 18.70
CA PRO A 181 3.55 -19.98 17.89
C PRO A 181 4.26 -18.89 18.70
N ASP A 182 5.48 -18.57 18.29
CA ASP A 182 6.23 -17.44 18.83
C ASP A 182 5.65 -16.11 18.36
N TYR A 183 5.16 -16.06 17.12
CA TYR A 183 4.55 -14.87 16.50
C TYR A 183 3.34 -15.24 15.66
N VAL A 184 2.39 -14.31 15.59
CA VAL A 184 1.30 -14.31 14.61
C VAL A 184 1.46 -13.08 13.71
N VAL A 185 1.46 -13.29 12.41
CA VAL A 185 1.36 -12.20 11.43
C VAL A 185 -0.11 -12.03 11.03
N LEU A 186 -0.64 -10.84 11.22
CA LEU A 186 -2.02 -10.51 10.86
C LEU A 186 -2.05 -9.91 9.44
N ARG A 187 -2.37 -10.75 8.46
CA ARG A 187 -2.58 -10.40 7.07
C ARG A 187 -4.06 -10.18 6.79
N GLY A 188 -4.64 -9.18 7.44
CA GLY A 188 -6.05 -8.87 7.37
C GLY A 188 -6.35 -7.47 6.86
N TRP A 189 -7.63 -7.16 6.77
CA TRP A 189 -8.16 -5.82 6.55
C TRP A 189 -9.59 -5.73 7.07
N GLY A 190 -10.06 -4.51 7.33
CA GLY A 190 -11.43 -4.25 7.77
C GLY A 190 -11.77 -4.92 9.10
N VAL A 191 -12.99 -5.43 9.22
CA VAL A 191 -13.53 -6.01 10.48
C VAL A 191 -12.71 -7.19 11.00
N MET A 192 -11.98 -7.89 10.13
CA MET A 192 -11.13 -9.00 10.53
C MET A 192 -10.11 -8.57 11.59
N ASN A 193 -9.55 -7.37 11.49
CA ASN A 193 -8.44 -6.92 12.34
C ASN A 193 -8.84 -6.72 13.82
N PRO A 194 -9.84 -5.90 14.17
CA PRO A 194 -10.26 -5.77 15.57
C PRO A 194 -10.81 -7.08 16.15
N VAL A 195 -11.45 -7.91 15.33
CA VAL A 195 -11.91 -9.24 15.77
C VAL A 195 -10.74 -10.16 16.08
N ALA A 196 -9.68 -10.14 15.25
CA ALA A 196 -8.45 -10.91 15.50
C ALA A 196 -7.83 -10.53 16.84
N LEU A 197 -7.64 -9.25 17.12
CA LEU A 197 -7.03 -8.78 18.37
C LEU A 197 -7.86 -9.15 19.61
N LYS A 198 -9.18 -8.97 19.54
CA LYS A 198 -10.08 -9.38 20.62
C LYS A 198 -10.08 -10.88 20.86
N THR A 199 -10.08 -11.67 19.79
CA THR A 199 -10.10 -13.13 19.91
C THR A 199 -8.77 -13.67 20.39
N ALA A 200 -7.65 -13.05 19.96
CA ALA A 200 -6.32 -13.35 20.49
C ALA A 200 -6.26 -13.17 22.02
N GLN A 201 -6.75 -12.03 22.52
CA GLN A 201 -6.80 -11.75 23.95
C GLN A 201 -7.63 -12.80 24.69
N LYS A 202 -8.81 -13.16 24.18
CA LYS A 202 -9.70 -14.17 24.79
C LYS A 202 -9.07 -15.56 24.84
N THR A 203 -8.24 -15.90 23.88
CA THR A 203 -7.53 -17.19 23.83
C THR A 203 -6.16 -17.16 24.52
N GLY A 204 -5.76 -16.02 25.08
CA GLY A 204 -4.54 -15.84 25.85
C GLY A 204 -3.28 -15.65 25.00
N PHE A 205 -3.42 -15.23 23.73
CA PHE A 205 -2.26 -14.88 22.90
C PHE A 205 -1.89 -13.40 23.09
N PRO A 206 -0.61 -13.08 23.39
CA PRO A 206 -0.20 -11.73 23.72
C PRO A 206 -0.15 -10.81 22.48
N ALA A 207 -0.69 -9.60 22.60
CA ALA A 207 -0.75 -8.63 21.50
C ALA A 207 0.63 -8.20 20.97
N ASP A 208 1.64 -8.16 21.84
CA ASP A 208 3.02 -7.78 21.49
C ASP A 208 3.77 -8.87 20.70
N HIS A 209 3.16 -10.03 20.50
CA HIS A 209 3.61 -11.10 19.58
C HIS A 209 2.79 -11.18 18.29
N ILE A 210 1.93 -10.19 18.06
CA ILE A 210 1.19 -10.05 16.79
C ILE A 210 1.81 -8.91 15.99
N VAL A 211 2.16 -9.19 14.72
CA VAL A 211 2.69 -8.21 13.78
C VAL A 211 1.72 -8.05 12.62
N GLY A 212 1.17 -6.87 12.46
CA GLY A 212 0.19 -6.56 11.42
C GLY A 212 0.82 -6.06 10.11
N ASN A 213 0.10 -6.26 9.04
CA ASN A 213 0.38 -5.74 7.71
C ASN A 213 -0.05 -4.26 7.58
N VAL A 214 0.25 -3.64 6.43
CA VAL A 214 -0.05 -2.22 6.17
C VAL A 214 -1.56 -1.89 6.13
N TRP A 215 -2.43 -2.88 5.94
CA TRP A 215 -3.88 -2.75 6.02
C TRP A 215 -4.46 -3.30 7.33
N SER A 216 -3.58 -3.54 8.31
CA SER A 216 -3.89 -3.92 9.70
C SER A 216 -3.16 -3.02 10.69
N ASN A 217 -2.92 -1.77 10.34
CA ASN A 217 -2.01 -0.86 11.03
C ASN A 217 -2.66 0.47 11.44
N SER A 218 -3.97 0.54 11.50
CA SER A 218 -4.68 1.81 11.66
C SER A 218 -5.48 1.91 12.94
N GLU A 219 -5.97 3.11 13.22
CA GLU A 219 -6.87 3.42 14.32
C GLU A 219 -8.20 2.69 14.20
N GLU A 220 -8.67 2.43 12.97
CA GLU A 220 -9.85 1.63 12.66
C GLU A 220 -9.71 0.18 13.11
N ASP A 221 -8.48 -0.33 13.22
CA ASP A 221 -8.18 -1.68 13.68
C ASP A 221 -8.08 -1.76 15.21
N VAL A 222 -7.39 -0.80 15.82
CA VAL A 222 -7.00 -0.87 17.24
C VAL A 222 -8.02 -0.23 18.18
N ILE A 223 -8.68 0.86 17.80
CA ILE A 223 -9.69 1.52 18.66
C ILE A 223 -10.87 0.60 18.96
N PRO A 224 -11.48 -0.08 17.97
CA PRO A 224 -12.57 -1.03 18.26
C PRO A 224 -12.12 -2.26 19.05
N ALA A 225 -10.84 -2.60 19.00
CA ALA A 225 -10.27 -3.71 19.78
C ALA A 225 -10.06 -3.33 21.26
N GLY A 226 -9.98 -2.03 21.59
CA GLY A 226 -9.79 -1.56 22.95
C GLY A 226 -8.48 -2.05 23.58
N ASP A 227 -8.54 -2.52 24.82
CA ASP A 227 -7.36 -2.99 25.56
C ASP A 227 -6.68 -4.20 24.90
N ALA A 228 -7.40 -4.95 24.06
CA ALA A 228 -6.83 -6.08 23.32
C ALA A 228 -5.75 -5.67 22.31
N ALA A 229 -5.73 -4.42 21.89
CA ALA A 229 -4.76 -3.91 20.93
C ALA A 229 -3.48 -3.36 21.58
N LYS A 230 -3.46 -3.13 22.89
CA LYS A 230 -2.27 -2.55 23.55
C LYS A 230 -1.06 -3.46 23.40
N GLY A 231 0.03 -2.91 22.86
CA GLY A 231 1.26 -3.65 22.56
C GLY A 231 1.32 -4.22 21.15
N TYR A 232 0.22 -4.21 20.40
CA TYR A 232 0.18 -4.66 19.02
C TYR A 232 1.10 -3.81 18.13
N THR A 233 1.89 -4.49 17.30
CA THR A 233 2.83 -3.85 16.36
C THR A 233 2.38 -4.08 14.93
N ALA A 234 2.59 -3.09 14.06
CA ALA A 234 2.31 -3.22 12.65
C ALA A 234 3.36 -2.52 11.78
N ILE A 235 3.52 -3.01 10.57
CA ILE A 235 4.36 -2.40 9.54
C ILE A 235 3.65 -1.16 8.97
N THR A 236 4.41 -0.14 8.58
CA THR A 236 3.89 1.05 7.91
C THR A 236 4.87 1.63 6.91
N THR A 237 4.36 2.33 5.91
CA THR A 237 5.15 3.09 4.93
C THR A 237 5.15 4.59 5.20
N GLN A 238 4.31 5.04 6.13
CA GLN A 238 4.20 6.43 6.54
C GLN A 238 3.85 6.55 8.02
N ALA A 239 4.22 7.66 8.60
CA ALA A 239 3.89 7.96 9.99
C ALA A 239 2.46 8.49 10.16
N SER A 240 1.91 8.33 11.35
CA SER A 240 0.66 8.97 11.78
C SER A 240 0.93 10.26 12.55
N GLY A 241 -0.10 11.08 12.72
CA GLY A 241 -0.06 12.33 13.46
C GLY A 241 -0.29 13.55 12.58
N GLU A 242 -0.64 14.64 13.21
CA GLU A 242 -0.96 15.92 12.56
C GLU A 242 0.24 16.89 12.48
N GLN A 243 1.38 16.54 13.09
CA GLN A 243 2.52 17.45 13.25
C GLN A 243 3.25 17.79 11.94
N TYR A 244 2.97 17.11 10.86
CA TYR A 244 3.64 17.31 9.57
C TYR A 244 3.13 18.57 8.88
N PRO A 245 4.03 19.41 8.31
CA PRO A 245 3.63 20.67 7.68
C PRO A 245 2.52 20.53 6.64
N VAL A 246 2.56 19.48 5.80
CA VAL A 246 1.51 19.23 4.80
C VAL A 246 0.15 18.95 5.45
N VAL A 247 0.11 18.22 6.55
CA VAL A 247 -1.14 17.94 7.28
C VAL A 247 -1.68 19.21 7.92
N GLN A 248 -0.80 20.00 8.56
CA GLN A 248 -1.15 21.29 9.15
C GLN A 248 -1.71 22.27 8.10
N GLU A 249 -1.14 22.27 6.91
CA GLU A 249 -1.60 23.13 5.81
C GLU A 249 -2.96 22.68 5.28
N ILE A 250 -3.22 21.36 5.20
CA ILE A 250 -4.54 20.81 4.86
C ILE A 250 -5.57 21.26 5.90
N VAL A 251 -5.27 21.15 7.19
CA VAL A 251 -6.17 21.58 8.26
C VAL A 251 -6.50 23.08 8.12
N LYS A 252 -5.48 23.91 7.94
CA LYS A 252 -5.64 25.36 7.82
C LYS A 252 -6.40 25.76 6.55
N THR A 253 -6.04 25.18 5.41
CA THR A 253 -6.51 25.62 4.09
C THR A 253 -7.78 24.88 3.67
N VAL A 254 -7.78 23.56 3.69
CA VAL A 254 -8.88 22.75 3.15
C VAL A 254 -10.05 22.68 4.15
N TYR A 255 -9.76 22.35 5.41
CA TYR A 255 -10.80 22.34 6.46
C TYR A 255 -11.22 23.75 6.85
N GLY A 256 -10.30 24.74 6.81
CA GLY A 256 -10.63 26.15 7.01
C GLY A 256 -11.63 26.71 6.01
N ASP A 257 -11.56 26.25 4.76
CA ASP A 257 -12.52 26.60 3.69
C ASP A 257 -13.79 25.73 3.70
N GLY A 258 -13.93 24.81 4.66
CA GLY A 258 -15.05 23.89 4.74
C GLY A 258 -15.09 22.81 3.64
N LYS A 259 -13.93 22.52 3.02
CA LYS A 259 -13.78 21.54 1.93
C LYS A 259 -13.09 20.24 2.34
N GLY A 260 -12.89 20.04 3.65
CA GLY A 260 -12.32 18.81 4.20
C GLY A 260 -13.23 17.61 3.94
N ASN A 261 -12.62 16.48 3.58
CA ASN A 261 -13.35 15.28 3.16
C ASN A 261 -13.67 14.30 4.30
N LEU A 262 -13.05 14.44 5.47
CA LEU A 262 -13.38 13.61 6.62
C LEU A 262 -14.57 14.18 7.40
N GLU A 263 -15.62 13.35 7.59
CA GLU A 263 -16.74 13.68 8.48
C GLU A 263 -16.27 13.72 9.94
N ASP A 264 -15.53 12.72 10.37
CA ASP A 264 -14.91 12.66 11.68
C ASP A 264 -13.53 13.31 11.69
N LYS A 265 -13.48 14.57 12.08
CA LYS A 265 -12.23 15.35 12.15
C LYS A 265 -11.21 14.80 13.15
N SER A 266 -11.61 13.93 14.08
CA SER A 266 -10.67 13.26 14.99
C SER A 266 -9.77 12.26 14.27
N ARG A 267 -10.09 11.93 13.02
CA ARG A 267 -9.29 11.06 12.15
C ARG A 267 -8.26 11.80 11.28
N ILE A 268 -8.20 13.12 11.34
CA ILE A 268 -7.12 13.89 10.69
C ILE A 268 -5.79 13.43 11.29
N GLY A 269 -4.80 13.15 10.44
CA GLY A 269 -3.52 12.62 10.88
C GLY A 269 -3.51 11.12 11.25
N SER A 270 -4.64 10.42 11.16
CA SER A 270 -4.67 8.96 11.31
C SER A 270 -3.83 8.26 10.23
N VAL A 271 -3.48 7.00 10.47
CA VAL A 271 -2.63 6.23 9.54
C VAL A 271 -3.19 6.26 8.12
N TYR A 272 -4.48 5.97 7.94
CA TYR A 272 -5.07 5.96 6.59
C TYR A 272 -5.28 7.36 6.00
N HIS A 273 -5.55 8.38 6.80
CA HIS A 273 -5.61 9.74 6.30
C HIS A 273 -4.25 10.18 5.75
N ASN A 274 -3.18 9.93 6.51
CA ASN A 274 -1.82 10.25 6.07
C ASN A 274 -1.36 9.41 4.87
N LEU A 275 -1.76 8.14 4.78
CA LEU A 275 -1.50 7.33 3.57
C LEU A 275 -2.20 7.92 2.34
N GLY A 276 -3.42 8.38 2.50
CA GLY A 276 -4.15 9.08 1.43
C GLY A 276 -3.43 10.36 0.98
N ILE A 277 -2.92 11.15 1.92
CA ILE A 277 -2.12 12.34 1.61
C ILE A 277 -0.85 11.96 0.84
N VAL A 278 -0.12 10.93 1.29
CA VAL A 278 1.07 10.43 0.59
C VAL A 278 0.72 9.96 -0.83
N ASN A 279 -0.37 9.22 -1.00
CA ASN A 279 -0.85 8.82 -2.33
C ASN A 279 -1.16 10.04 -3.22
N GLY A 280 -1.76 11.08 -2.65
CA GLY A 280 -2.00 12.35 -3.33
C GLY A 280 -0.71 13.01 -3.78
N ILE A 281 0.29 13.08 -2.89
CA ILE A 281 1.62 13.60 -3.21
C ILE A 281 2.22 12.84 -4.39
N LEU A 282 2.24 11.51 -4.36
CA LEU A 282 2.84 10.69 -5.41
C LEU A 282 2.14 10.89 -6.76
N ASN A 283 0.80 10.91 -6.78
CA ASN A 283 0.01 11.14 -7.99
C ASN A 283 0.27 12.54 -8.57
N VAL A 284 0.26 13.58 -7.73
CA VAL A 284 0.47 14.96 -8.16
C VAL A 284 1.91 15.18 -8.66
N GLU A 285 2.90 14.63 -7.98
CA GLU A 285 4.29 14.75 -8.42
C GLU A 285 4.54 14.01 -9.74
N ALA A 286 3.92 12.85 -9.97
CA ALA A 286 3.97 12.18 -11.27
C ALA A 286 3.38 13.05 -12.39
N VAL A 287 2.25 13.70 -12.14
CA VAL A 287 1.65 14.66 -13.09
C VAL A 287 2.58 15.85 -13.31
N ARG A 288 3.18 16.41 -12.26
CA ARG A 288 4.11 17.54 -12.37
C ARG A 288 5.35 17.20 -13.21
N ILE A 289 5.91 16.01 -13.01
CA ILE A 289 7.04 15.50 -13.78
C ILE A 289 6.65 15.32 -15.25
N ALA A 290 5.49 14.75 -15.52
CA ALA A 290 4.97 14.59 -16.88
C ALA A 290 4.71 15.94 -17.55
N GLN A 291 4.16 16.92 -16.85
CA GLN A 291 3.97 18.28 -17.37
C GLN A 291 5.29 18.96 -17.77
N ALA A 292 6.35 18.74 -17.00
CA ALA A 292 7.67 19.29 -17.33
C ALA A 292 8.19 18.79 -18.68
N LYS A 293 7.80 17.58 -19.10
CA LYS A 293 8.15 17.02 -20.42
C LYS A 293 7.14 17.35 -21.50
N PHE A 294 5.84 17.22 -21.22
CA PHE A 294 4.77 17.26 -22.23
C PHE A 294 3.99 18.56 -22.27
N GLY A 295 4.19 19.46 -21.30
CA GLY A 295 3.53 20.76 -21.21
C GLY A 295 2.46 20.84 -20.13
N ASN A 296 2.17 22.08 -19.69
CA ASN A 296 1.20 22.38 -18.64
C ASN A 296 -0.23 22.39 -19.20
N ARG A 297 -0.77 21.21 -19.41
CA ARG A 297 -2.10 20.94 -19.96
C ARG A 297 -2.68 19.65 -19.37
N THR A 298 -3.89 19.32 -19.75
CA THR A 298 -4.43 17.98 -19.49
C THR A 298 -3.58 16.93 -20.21
N LEU A 299 -3.11 15.94 -19.48
CA LEU A 299 -2.22 14.89 -19.97
C LEU A 299 -3.02 13.63 -20.31
N THR A 300 -2.49 12.83 -21.25
CA THR A 300 -2.99 11.46 -21.48
C THR A 300 -2.57 10.52 -20.35
N GLY A 301 -3.26 9.39 -20.21
CA GLY A 301 -2.85 8.35 -19.27
C GLY A 301 -1.43 7.85 -19.52
N ASP A 302 -1.03 7.76 -20.79
CA ASP A 302 0.33 7.30 -21.15
C ASP A 302 1.42 8.33 -20.79
N GLU A 303 1.11 9.62 -20.92
CA GLU A 303 1.99 10.69 -20.44
C GLU A 303 2.14 10.65 -18.92
N VAL A 304 1.05 10.38 -18.19
CA VAL A 304 1.09 10.23 -16.72
C VAL A 304 1.83 8.95 -16.31
N ARG A 305 1.66 7.83 -17.04
CA ARG A 305 2.50 6.64 -16.86
C ARG A 305 3.98 6.99 -16.91
N TRP A 306 4.39 7.74 -17.92
CA TRP A 306 5.78 8.21 -18.05
C TRP A 306 6.19 9.03 -16.82
N GLY A 307 5.31 9.88 -16.31
CA GLY A 307 5.55 10.64 -15.08
C GLY A 307 5.76 9.76 -13.86
N PHE A 308 4.96 8.72 -13.67
CA PHE A 308 5.16 7.75 -12.60
C PHE A 308 6.48 6.99 -12.74
N GLU A 309 6.87 6.60 -13.95
CA GLU A 309 8.14 5.89 -14.22
C GLU A 309 9.38 6.77 -14.05
N HIS A 310 9.20 8.07 -13.86
CA HIS A 310 10.26 9.05 -13.58
C HIS A 310 10.11 9.70 -12.19
N LEU A 311 9.25 9.13 -11.35
CA LEU A 311 8.97 9.66 -10.02
C LEU A 311 10.16 9.45 -9.09
N LYS A 312 10.88 10.53 -8.82
CA LYS A 312 12.01 10.59 -7.90
C LYS A 312 11.79 11.70 -6.90
N LEU A 313 11.49 11.32 -5.67
CA LEU A 313 11.37 12.24 -4.56
C LEU A 313 12.54 11.99 -3.60
N ASP A 314 13.57 12.79 -3.72
CA ASP A 314 14.70 12.77 -2.79
C ASP A 314 14.32 13.41 -1.44
N PRO A 315 15.14 13.30 -0.39
CA PRO A 315 14.83 13.88 0.90
C PRO A 315 14.55 15.38 0.86
N ALA A 316 15.24 16.14 0.00
CA ALA A 316 15.04 17.58 -0.15
C ALA A 316 13.66 17.88 -0.76
N ARG A 317 13.22 17.10 -1.75
CA ARG A 317 11.88 17.26 -2.33
C ARG A 317 10.78 16.87 -1.35
N VAL A 318 10.94 15.78 -0.61
CA VAL A 318 10.00 15.36 0.43
C VAL A 318 9.85 16.46 1.49
N GLU A 319 10.95 17.07 1.93
CA GLU A 319 10.91 18.20 2.86
C GLU A 319 10.23 19.44 2.26
N ALA A 320 10.51 19.78 1.00
CA ALA A 320 9.89 20.90 0.31
C ALA A 320 8.35 20.73 0.15
N LEU A 321 7.88 19.49 0.07
CA LEU A 321 6.45 19.16 0.03
C LEU A 321 5.78 19.19 1.42
N GLY A 322 6.52 19.50 2.48
CA GLY A 322 6.03 19.52 3.85
C GLY A 322 5.83 18.11 4.45
N ALA A 323 6.50 17.12 3.90
CA ALA A 323 6.30 15.71 4.24
C ALA A 323 7.55 15.04 4.86
N LYS A 324 8.53 15.83 5.31
CA LYS A 324 9.71 15.32 6.02
C LYS A 324 9.27 14.45 7.20
N ASP A 325 9.87 13.27 7.32
CA ASP A 325 9.58 12.26 8.34
C ASP A 325 8.15 11.67 8.27
N LEU A 326 7.32 12.10 7.33
CA LEU A 326 6.03 11.50 7.08
C LEU A 326 6.18 10.19 6.30
N PHE A 327 6.99 10.19 5.24
CA PHE A 327 7.33 8.99 4.48
C PHE A 327 8.76 9.07 3.95
N HIS A 328 9.31 7.91 3.57
CA HIS A 328 10.66 7.80 3.03
C HIS A 328 10.74 8.31 1.59
N SER A 329 11.89 8.86 1.19
CA SER A 329 12.18 9.17 -0.21
C SER A 329 11.89 7.96 -1.10
N ILE A 330 11.49 8.22 -2.34
CA ILE A 330 11.10 7.16 -3.29
C ILE A 330 11.72 7.40 -4.66
N ASN A 331 12.12 6.32 -5.32
CA ASN A 331 12.65 6.32 -6.66
C ASN A 331 11.98 5.22 -7.49
N VAL A 332 11.01 5.60 -8.30
CA VAL A 332 10.30 4.71 -9.23
C VAL A 332 10.99 4.78 -10.59
N SER A 333 11.08 3.66 -11.27
CA SER A 333 11.65 3.57 -12.62
C SER A 333 10.76 2.74 -13.55
N TRP A 334 11.04 2.79 -14.85
CA TRP A 334 10.25 2.06 -15.86
C TRP A 334 10.25 0.53 -15.65
N ASP A 335 11.25 -0.01 -14.98
CA ASP A 335 11.40 -1.43 -14.67
C ASP A 335 11.14 -1.77 -13.18
N ASN A 336 10.90 -0.76 -12.34
CA ASN A 336 10.56 -0.92 -10.94
C ASN A 336 9.45 0.03 -10.53
N HIS A 337 8.21 -0.45 -10.54
CA HIS A 337 7.02 0.34 -10.26
C HIS A 337 6.66 0.45 -8.76
N GLU A 338 7.40 -0.23 -7.87
CA GLU A 338 7.23 -0.07 -6.42
C GLU A 338 7.98 1.16 -5.90
N GLY A 339 9.19 1.37 -6.36
CA GLY A 339 10.16 2.27 -5.78
C GLY A 339 11.12 1.53 -4.85
N ASP A 340 11.46 2.13 -3.70
CA ASP A 340 12.50 1.61 -2.81
C ASP A 340 11.99 0.60 -1.76
N GLY A 341 10.68 0.54 -1.52
CA GLY A 341 10.07 -0.45 -0.62
C GLY A 341 10.45 -0.30 0.86
N TYR A 342 10.88 0.89 1.29
CA TYR A 342 11.21 1.14 2.69
C TYR A 342 9.99 1.08 3.59
N VAL A 343 10.17 0.44 4.74
CA VAL A 343 9.15 0.29 5.78
C VAL A 343 9.72 0.65 7.15
N THR A 344 8.82 0.98 8.07
CA THR A 344 9.12 1.06 9.49
C THR A 344 8.03 0.33 10.27
N PHE A 345 8.18 0.22 11.58
CA PHE A 345 7.22 -0.45 12.45
C PHE A 345 6.74 0.51 13.52
N GLN A 346 5.46 0.37 13.85
CA GLN A 346 4.80 1.16 14.88
C GLN A 346 4.08 0.25 15.87
N GLN A 347 4.02 0.66 17.15
CA GLN A 347 3.35 -0.08 18.21
C GLN A 347 2.27 0.79 18.84
N TRP A 348 1.12 0.18 19.08
CA TRP A 348 -0.01 0.83 19.72
C TRP A 348 0.13 0.79 21.25
N ASP A 349 0.12 1.94 21.90
CA ASP A 349 0.26 2.06 23.36
C ASP A 349 -1.11 2.10 24.10
N GLY A 350 -2.19 2.01 23.37
CA GLY A 350 -3.57 2.15 23.86
C GLY A 350 -4.19 3.53 23.56
N LYS A 351 -3.39 4.48 23.06
CA LYS A 351 -3.82 5.84 22.73
C LYS A 351 -3.33 6.32 21.37
N LYS A 352 -2.08 6.00 21.03
CA LYS A 352 -1.44 6.42 19.78
C LYS A 352 -0.46 5.36 19.30
N TRP A 353 -0.11 5.48 18.02
CA TRP A 353 0.98 4.74 17.42
C TRP A 353 2.33 5.40 17.74
N ASN A 354 3.32 4.57 18.09
CA ASN A 354 4.69 5.01 18.32
C ASN A 354 5.61 4.23 17.38
N VAL A 355 6.46 4.92 16.65
CA VAL A 355 7.47 4.28 15.79
C VAL A 355 8.48 3.54 16.67
N VAL A 356 8.74 2.29 16.37
CA VAL A 356 9.60 1.39 17.17
C VAL A 356 10.77 0.79 16.38
N SER A 357 10.98 1.20 15.14
CA SER A 357 12.11 0.80 14.30
C SER A 357 12.64 1.94 13.45
N ASP A 358 13.87 1.81 12.97
CA ASP A 358 14.37 2.60 11.86
C ASP A 358 13.68 2.18 10.55
N TRP A 359 13.92 2.93 9.47
CA TRP A 359 13.52 2.53 8.13
C TRP A 359 14.31 1.28 7.69
N ILE A 360 13.60 0.28 7.17
CA ILE A 360 14.14 -1.02 6.76
C ILE A 360 13.90 -1.18 5.27
N ALA A 361 14.99 -1.46 4.53
CA ALA A 361 14.91 -1.81 3.12
C ALA A 361 14.48 -3.26 2.93
N PRO A 362 13.76 -3.59 1.85
CA PRO A 362 13.46 -4.98 1.51
C PRO A 362 14.74 -5.70 1.03
N ASP A 363 14.73 -7.03 1.09
CA ASP A 363 15.81 -7.85 0.51
C ASP A 363 15.65 -7.93 -1.03
N TRP A 364 15.99 -6.85 -1.72
CA TRP A 364 15.88 -6.75 -3.18
C TRP A 364 16.67 -7.81 -3.94
N LYS A 365 17.82 -8.25 -3.42
CA LYS A 365 18.62 -9.29 -4.07
C LYS A 365 17.88 -10.63 -4.10
N LEU A 366 17.11 -10.92 -3.06
CA LEU A 366 16.28 -12.11 -3.00
C LEU A 366 15.00 -11.96 -3.84
N LEU A 367 14.34 -10.82 -3.72
CA LEU A 367 12.99 -10.62 -4.25
C LEU A 367 12.96 -10.36 -5.75
N ARG A 368 13.89 -9.57 -6.27
CA ARG A 368 13.87 -9.17 -7.69
C ARG A 368 13.88 -10.35 -8.66
N PRO A 369 14.74 -11.37 -8.52
CA PRO A 369 14.72 -12.55 -9.40
C PRO A 369 13.39 -13.31 -9.37
N ILE A 370 12.71 -13.36 -8.22
CA ILE A 370 11.40 -14.03 -8.06
C ILE A 370 10.32 -13.24 -8.81
N ILE A 371 10.33 -11.93 -8.68
CA ILE A 371 9.42 -11.01 -9.38
C ILE A 371 9.60 -11.14 -10.89
N GLU A 372 10.82 -11.07 -11.37
CA GLU A 372 11.15 -11.20 -12.80
C GLU A 372 10.74 -12.55 -13.38
N LYS A 373 11.02 -13.64 -12.67
CA LYS A 373 10.59 -14.98 -13.10
C LYS A 373 9.07 -15.08 -13.25
N SER A 374 8.32 -14.49 -12.33
CA SER A 374 6.85 -14.47 -12.37
C SER A 374 6.33 -13.62 -13.52
N SER A 375 6.85 -12.41 -13.68
CA SER A 375 6.43 -11.48 -14.73
C SER A 375 6.77 -12.00 -16.14
N GLU A 376 7.96 -12.59 -16.32
CA GLU A 376 8.39 -13.19 -17.57
C GLU A 376 7.54 -14.42 -17.95
N ALA A 377 7.13 -15.23 -16.96
CA ALA A 377 6.20 -16.35 -17.20
C ALA A 377 4.83 -15.83 -17.66
N TYR A 378 4.32 -14.77 -17.03
CA TYR A 378 3.09 -14.10 -17.45
C TYR A 378 3.22 -13.53 -18.87
N ALA A 379 4.32 -12.83 -19.16
CA ALA A 379 4.56 -12.29 -20.51
C ALA A 379 4.55 -13.39 -21.58
N LYS A 380 5.19 -14.52 -21.29
CA LYS A 380 5.20 -15.69 -22.21
C LYS A 380 3.80 -16.27 -22.41
N GLU A 381 3.04 -16.45 -21.33
CA GLU A 381 1.67 -16.97 -21.38
C GLU A 381 0.75 -16.07 -22.22
N LYS A 382 0.87 -14.76 -22.03
CA LYS A 382 0.02 -13.77 -22.71
C LYS A 382 0.56 -13.31 -24.07
N GLY A 383 1.74 -13.74 -24.49
CA GLY A 383 2.38 -13.28 -25.72
C GLY A 383 2.79 -11.81 -25.68
N ILE A 384 3.12 -11.28 -24.49
CA ILE A 384 3.53 -9.90 -24.28
C ILE A 384 5.03 -9.76 -24.57
N LYS A 385 5.39 -8.76 -25.39
CA LYS A 385 6.79 -8.37 -25.58
C LYS A 385 7.29 -7.66 -24.31
N ILE A 386 8.40 -8.14 -23.76
CA ILE A 386 9.07 -7.47 -22.64
C ILE A 386 9.64 -6.13 -23.13
N ARG A 387 9.28 -5.03 -22.47
CA ARG A 387 9.72 -3.68 -22.82
C ARG A 387 11.22 -3.50 -22.60
N THR A 388 11.82 -2.67 -23.47
CA THR A 388 13.13 -2.05 -23.26
C THR A 388 12.95 -0.65 -22.68
N ALA A 389 14.06 -0.01 -22.29
CA ALA A 389 14.04 1.39 -21.86
C ALA A 389 13.52 2.33 -22.98
N GLU A 390 13.84 2.04 -24.24
CA GLU A 390 13.33 2.79 -25.40
C GLU A 390 11.81 2.63 -25.54
N ASP A 391 11.29 1.39 -25.38
CA ASP A 391 9.84 1.14 -25.40
C ASP A 391 9.14 1.93 -24.29
N ALA A 392 9.73 2.01 -23.11
CA ALA A 392 9.19 2.75 -21.96
C ALA A 392 9.19 4.26 -22.18
N ASP A 393 10.19 4.79 -22.87
CA ASP A 393 10.30 6.23 -23.17
C ASP A 393 9.38 6.67 -24.31
N ALA A 394 8.90 5.73 -25.11
CA ALA A 394 7.89 5.98 -26.14
C ALA A 394 6.52 6.24 -25.53
N VAL A 395 5.92 7.40 -25.83
CA VAL A 395 4.66 7.85 -25.27
C VAL A 395 3.68 8.23 -26.36
N VAL A 396 2.41 7.81 -26.20
CA VAL A 396 1.32 8.25 -27.06
C VAL A 396 0.73 9.55 -26.49
N SER A 397 0.95 10.65 -27.18
CA SER A 397 0.38 11.96 -26.90
C SER A 397 -0.79 12.26 -27.85
N ASN A 398 -1.75 13.09 -27.38
CA ASN A 398 -2.84 13.60 -28.22
C ASN A 398 -2.35 14.67 -29.17
#